data_f6a40baf53f95d31fd307711004f94c9
#
_entry.id   f6a40baf53f95d31fd307711004f94c9
#
_cell.length_a   1.000
_cell.length_b   1.000
_cell.length_c   1.000
_cell.angle_alpha   90.00
_cell.angle_beta   90.00
_cell.angle_gamma   90.00
#
_symmetry.space_group_name_H-M   'P 1'
#
loop_
_entity.id
_entity.type
_entity.pdbx_description
1 polymer ?
#
loop_
_entity_poly.entity_id
_entity_poly.type
_entity_poly.pdbx_seq_one_letter_code
_entity_poly.pdbx_strand_id
1 'polypeptide(L)'
;FPYIPTSFFTNTPGPFPFYFLIAFPFYLLGEIGYLSLLGYILLIIFIRINFSDNKTVFLLSLMLSISPAFLWELTVRSTLVINMVIILFYLYWIEKKYINNSWAHILTGLCAGLLISTRGIVVIPLLIYFSYKMIKNHEWRNTFIIVSAAILGFFITILPLLIWDFEGFIKYNPITLQANFIDTSILICLIIVSMVSGLFIKNFNYFCLVTGIVVFSAILIPFINAIQITGW
;
A
#
# COMPACT_ATOMS: atom_id res chain seq x y z
N PHE A 1 5.99 7.91 23.33
CA PHE A 1 5.48 6.91 22.38
C PHE A 1 4.96 7.61 21.12
N PRO A 2 5.36 7.20 19.91
CA PRO A 2 5.13 7.99 18.68
C PRO A 2 3.66 8.14 18.29
N TYR A 3 2.78 7.27 18.76
CA TYR A 3 1.35 7.28 18.42
C TYR A 3 0.47 7.98 19.46
N ILE A 4 0.99 8.40 20.61
CA ILE A 4 0.21 9.15 21.61
C ILE A 4 0.00 10.58 21.10
N PRO A 5 -1.24 11.09 21.06
CA PRO A 5 -1.50 12.49 20.75
C PRO A 5 -0.79 13.41 21.75
N THR A 6 -0.16 14.45 21.25
CA THR A 6 0.49 15.47 22.07
C THR A 6 -0.33 16.74 22.06
N SER A 7 -0.02 17.69 22.96
CA SER A 7 -0.66 19.03 22.98
C SER A 7 -0.47 19.81 21.66
N PHE A 8 0.58 19.47 20.89
CA PHE A 8 0.86 20.09 19.59
C PHE A 8 0.21 19.35 18.42
N PHE A 9 0.00 18.02 18.55
CA PHE A 9 -0.59 17.18 17.50
C PHE A 9 -1.78 16.44 18.09
N THR A 10 -2.98 16.87 17.73
CA THR A 10 -4.24 16.25 18.17
C THR A 10 -4.50 14.91 17.48
N ASN A 11 -3.86 14.67 16.32
CA ASN A 11 -4.02 13.48 15.52
C ASN A 11 -2.83 12.52 15.69
N THR A 12 -3.13 11.23 15.85
CA THR A 12 -2.11 10.19 15.83
C THR A 12 -1.64 9.93 14.39
N PRO A 13 -0.35 9.54 14.17
CA PRO A 13 0.15 9.21 12.87
C PRO A 13 -0.61 8.05 12.24
N GLY A 14 -1.08 8.22 10.99
CA GLY A 14 -1.79 7.18 10.24
C GLY A 14 -0.92 6.05 9.66
N PRO A 15 0.38 6.28 9.34
CA PRO A 15 1.27 5.22 8.85
C PRO A 15 1.75 4.27 9.94
N PHE A 16 2.06 3.03 9.53
CA PHE A 16 2.72 2.03 10.36
C PHE A 16 4.25 2.27 10.45
N PRO A 17 4.96 1.55 11.36
CA PRO A 17 6.36 1.85 11.71
C PRO A 17 7.33 1.85 10.54
N PHE A 18 7.20 0.94 9.58
CA PHE A 18 8.15 0.84 8.46
C PHE A 18 8.12 2.08 7.55
N TYR A 19 6.99 2.76 7.48
CA TYR A 19 6.90 4.04 6.77
C TYR A 19 7.92 5.06 7.29
N PHE A 20 8.08 5.16 8.62
CA PHE A 20 9.01 6.13 9.21
C PHE A 20 10.46 5.83 8.82
N LEU A 21 10.82 4.55 8.65
CA LEU A 21 12.15 4.17 8.16
C LEU A 21 12.37 4.61 6.70
N ILE A 22 11.36 4.47 5.85
CA ILE A 22 11.41 4.94 4.45
C ILE A 22 11.48 6.47 4.40
N ALA A 23 10.77 7.17 5.26
CA ALA A 23 10.72 8.63 5.30
C ALA A 23 11.98 9.25 5.96
N PHE A 24 12.71 8.49 6.78
CA PHE A 24 13.82 9.00 7.57
C PHE A 24 14.92 9.71 6.75
N PRO A 25 15.40 9.21 5.61
CA PRO A 25 16.39 9.92 4.80
C PRO A 25 15.89 11.30 4.34
N PHE A 26 14.61 11.42 4.00
CA PHE A 26 13.99 12.68 3.54
C PHE A 26 13.77 13.66 4.70
N TYR A 27 13.49 13.13 5.89
CA TYR A 27 13.46 13.92 7.11
C TYR A 27 14.84 14.54 7.40
N LEU A 28 15.92 13.79 7.23
CA LEU A 28 17.29 14.31 7.38
C LEU A 28 17.65 15.38 6.32
N LEU A 29 17.02 15.33 5.14
CA LEU A 29 17.14 16.36 4.11
C LEU A 29 16.28 17.61 4.40
N GLY A 30 15.54 17.61 5.51
CA GLY A 30 14.71 18.72 5.96
C GLY A 30 13.28 18.76 5.42
N GLU A 31 12.92 17.88 4.47
CA GLU A 31 11.59 17.94 3.84
C GLU A 31 11.06 16.55 3.42
N ILE A 32 10.07 16.04 4.13
CA ILE A 32 9.43 14.74 3.84
C ILE A 32 8.68 14.77 2.49
N GLY A 33 8.25 15.91 2.01
CA GLY A 33 7.58 16.07 0.71
C GLY A 33 8.39 15.55 -0.47
N TYR A 34 9.72 15.49 -0.37
CA TYR A 34 10.58 14.86 -1.40
C TYR A 34 10.25 13.39 -1.64
N LEU A 35 9.68 12.70 -0.66
CA LEU A 35 9.23 11.33 -0.81
C LEU A 35 8.09 11.21 -1.83
N SER A 36 7.16 12.17 -1.85
CA SER A 36 6.08 12.23 -2.85
C SER A 36 6.61 12.52 -4.25
N LEU A 37 7.60 13.41 -4.38
CA LEU A 37 8.29 13.67 -5.65
C LEU A 37 9.02 12.42 -6.16
N LEU A 38 9.70 11.69 -5.27
CA LEU A 38 10.32 10.41 -5.62
C LEU A 38 9.27 9.43 -6.16
N GLY A 39 8.11 9.33 -5.51
CA GLY A 39 7.00 8.49 -5.97
C GLY A 39 6.56 8.84 -7.39
N TYR A 40 6.48 10.13 -7.70
CA TYR A 40 6.17 10.60 -9.04
C TYR A 40 7.22 10.18 -10.09
N ILE A 41 8.49 10.42 -9.78
CA ILE A 41 9.60 10.04 -10.68
C ILE A 41 9.58 8.52 -10.93
N LEU A 42 9.43 7.72 -9.89
CA LEU A 42 9.34 6.28 -10.00
C LEU A 42 8.14 5.84 -10.85
N LEU A 43 7.00 6.51 -10.73
CA LEU A 43 5.83 6.18 -11.54
C LEU A 43 6.06 6.48 -13.03
N ILE A 44 6.71 7.59 -13.37
CA ILE A 44 7.14 7.89 -14.75
C ILE A 44 8.11 6.81 -15.26
N ILE A 45 9.08 6.41 -14.45
CA ILE A 45 10.01 5.33 -14.79
C ILE A 45 9.23 4.02 -15.05
N PHE A 46 8.25 3.69 -14.21
CA PHE A 46 7.40 2.52 -14.39
C PHE A 46 6.63 2.57 -15.71
N ILE A 47 6.04 3.72 -16.04
CA ILE A 47 5.35 3.94 -17.32
C ILE A 47 6.34 3.69 -18.49
N ARG A 48 7.56 4.25 -18.39
CA ARG A 48 8.58 4.08 -19.44
C ARG A 48 9.03 2.64 -19.62
N ILE A 49 9.12 1.86 -18.55
CA ILE A 49 9.49 0.43 -18.60
C ILE A 49 8.40 -0.40 -19.32
N ASN A 50 7.12 -0.03 -19.14
CA ASN A 50 6.00 -0.82 -19.66
C ASN A 50 5.52 -0.39 -21.05
N PHE A 51 5.81 0.83 -21.47
CA PHE A 51 5.42 1.36 -22.78
C PHE A 51 6.65 1.77 -23.58
N SER A 52 6.80 1.21 -24.78
CA SER A 52 7.91 1.52 -25.69
C SER A 52 7.66 2.79 -26.52
N ASP A 53 6.39 3.14 -26.74
CA ASP A 53 6.01 4.30 -27.53
C ASP A 53 6.17 5.62 -26.74
N ASN A 54 7.04 6.51 -27.24
CA ASN A 54 7.32 7.79 -26.58
C ASN A 54 6.09 8.70 -26.48
N LYS A 55 5.16 8.64 -27.43
CA LYS A 55 3.94 9.44 -27.43
C LYS A 55 3.02 9.00 -26.29
N THR A 56 2.83 7.68 -26.12
CA THR A 56 2.05 7.10 -25.02
C THR A 56 2.66 7.45 -23.66
N VAL A 57 3.98 7.30 -23.51
CA VAL A 57 4.70 7.67 -22.28
C VAL A 57 4.49 9.14 -21.95
N PHE A 58 4.65 10.03 -22.93
CA PHE A 58 4.46 11.46 -22.74
C PHE A 58 3.02 11.80 -22.33
N LEU A 59 2.02 11.24 -23.03
CA LEU A 59 0.61 11.50 -22.72
C LEU A 59 0.23 11.02 -21.32
N LEU A 60 0.63 9.80 -20.94
CA LEU A 60 0.35 9.26 -19.60
C LEU A 60 1.05 10.08 -18.50
N SER A 61 2.30 10.49 -18.72
CA SER A 61 3.02 11.35 -17.78
C SER A 61 2.38 12.74 -17.66
N LEU A 62 1.91 13.30 -18.76
CA LEU A 62 1.19 14.57 -18.78
C LEU A 62 -0.15 14.47 -18.04
N MET A 63 -0.95 13.43 -18.32
CA MET A 63 -2.22 13.17 -17.62
C MET A 63 -2.02 13.03 -16.12
N LEU A 64 -0.96 12.32 -15.70
CA LEU A 64 -0.59 12.20 -14.30
C LEU A 64 -0.26 13.57 -13.68
N SER A 65 0.57 14.38 -14.37
CA SER A 65 1.01 15.70 -13.89
C SER A 65 -0.13 16.69 -13.71
N ILE A 66 -1.17 16.60 -14.55
CA ILE A 66 -2.33 17.49 -14.52
C ILE A 66 -3.44 16.95 -13.60
N SER A 67 -3.32 15.69 -13.14
CA SER A 67 -4.33 15.07 -12.29
C SER A 67 -4.53 15.85 -10.99
N PRO A 68 -5.76 16.36 -10.70
CA PRO A 68 -6.02 17.09 -9.46
C PRO A 68 -5.75 16.26 -8.21
N ALA A 69 -6.03 14.95 -8.27
CA ALA A 69 -5.76 14.04 -7.17
C ALA A 69 -4.25 13.94 -6.88
N PHE A 70 -3.42 13.89 -7.92
CA PHE A 70 -1.98 13.86 -7.76
C PHE A 70 -1.41 15.18 -7.24
N LEU A 71 -1.89 16.32 -7.78
CA LEU A 71 -1.50 17.65 -7.29
C LEU A 71 -1.89 17.84 -5.81
N TRP A 72 -3.07 17.35 -5.42
CA TRP A 72 -3.50 17.34 -4.02
C TRP A 72 -2.55 16.52 -3.14
N GLU A 73 -2.19 15.31 -3.56
CA GLU A 73 -1.25 14.45 -2.85
C GLU A 73 0.12 15.12 -2.62
N LEU A 74 0.62 15.86 -3.61
CA LEU A 74 1.86 16.63 -3.48
C LEU A 74 1.71 17.78 -2.48
N THR A 75 0.59 18.53 -2.54
CA THR A 75 0.39 19.69 -1.66
C THR A 75 0.18 19.32 -0.21
N VAL A 76 -0.57 18.23 0.07
CA VAL A 76 -0.77 17.72 1.43
C VAL A 76 0.38 16.82 1.91
N ARG A 77 1.42 16.64 1.09
CA ARG A 77 2.57 15.78 1.40
C ARG A 77 2.16 14.35 1.77
N SER A 78 1.11 13.86 1.13
CA SER A 78 0.60 12.52 1.37
C SER A 78 1.60 11.46 0.89
N THR A 79 1.56 10.32 1.55
CA THR A 79 2.47 9.20 1.28
C THR A 79 1.80 8.07 0.52
N LEU A 80 0.55 8.27 0.09
CA LEU A 80 -0.23 7.23 -0.57
C LEU A 80 0.38 6.84 -1.91
N VAL A 81 0.74 7.84 -2.74
CA VAL A 81 1.31 7.59 -4.07
C VAL A 81 2.60 6.79 -3.99
N ILE A 82 3.55 7.21 -3.14
CA ILE A 82 4.82 6.48 -3.03
C ILE A 82 4.63 5.04 -2.56
N ASN A 83 3.75 4.79 -1.61
CA ASN A 83 3.46 3.44 -1.13
C ASN A 83 2.84 2.57 -2.24
N MET A 84 1.91 3.13 -3.04
CA MET A 84 1.32 2.42 -4.19
C MET A 84 2.36 2.15 -5.28
N VAL A 85 3.26 3.08 -5.54
CA VAL A 85 4.33 2.92 -6.53
C VAL A 85 5.32 1.85 -6.09
N ILE A 86 5.76 1.84 -4.83
CA ILE A 86 6.68 0.82 -4.32
C ILE A 86 6.06 -0.58 -4.44
N ILE A 87 4.76 -0.73 -4.08
CA ILE A 87 4.10 -2.02 -4.21
C ILE A 87 3.91 -2.45 -5.66
N LEU A 88 3.65 -1.50 -6.56
CA LEU A 88 3.54 -1.76 -7.99
C LEU A 88 4.87 -2.30 -8.55
N PHE A 89 6.01 -1.69 -8.21
CA PHE A 89 7.33 -2.18 -8.57
C PHE A 89 7.62 -3.55 -7.95
N TYR A 90 7.28 -3.75 -6.69
CA TYR A 90 7.45 -5.02 -6.01
C TYR A 90 6.68 -6.15 -6.70
N LEU A 91 5.40 -5.95 -7.01
CA LEU A 91 4.57 -6.95 -7.67
C LEU A 91 4.99 -7.18 -9.14
N TYR A 92 5.38 -6.11 -9.84
CA TYR A 92 5.95 -6.23 -11.18
C TYR A 92 7.24 -7.04 -11.19
N TRP A 93 8.11 -6.82 -10.21
CA TRP A 93 9.35 -7.58 -10.06
C TRP A 93 9.08 -9.07 -9.81
N ILE A 94 8.15 -9.42 -8.93
CA ILE A 94 7.75 -10.81 -8.68
C ILE A 94 7.18 -11.47 -9.95
N GLU A 95 6.35 -10.74 -10.70
CA GLU A 95 5.74 -11.26 -11.93
C GLU A 95 6.77 -11.56 -13.01
N LYS A 96 7.81 -10.73 -13.12
CA LYS A 96 8.87 -10.89 -14.13
C LYS A 96 9.94 -11.90 -13.73
N LYS A 97 10.20 -12.07 -12.46
CA LYS A 97 11.25 -12.95 -11.94
C LYS A 97 10.68 -14.31 -11.56
N TYR A 98 11.14 -15.34 -12.26
CA TYR A 98 10.80 -16.70 -11.86
C TYR A 98 11.53 -17.07 -10.57
N ILE A 99 10.78 -17.22 -9.48
CA ILE A 99 11.33 -17.49 -8.14
C ILE A 99 11.24 -19.01 -7.90
N ASN A 100 12.37 -19.70 -7.96
CA ASN A 100 12.44 -21.17 -7.82
C ASN A 100 12.93 -21.64 -6.44
N ASN A 101 13.44 -20.74 -5.60
CA ASN A 101 14.06 -21.11 -4.34
C ASN A 101 13.17 -20.76 -3.16
N SER A 102 13.02 -21.67 -2.19
CA SER A 102 12.23 -21.45 -0.98
C SER A 102 12.71 -20.22 -0.18
N TRP A 103 14.01 -19.98 -0.10
CA TRP A 103 14.56 -18.79 0.53
C TRP A 103 14.12 -17.50 -0.16
N ALA A 104 14.05 -17.51 -1.49
CA ALA A 104 13.57 -16.35 -2.23
C ALA A 104 12.08 -16.09 -1.98
N HIS A 105 11.26 -17.12 -1.78
CA HIS A 105 9.85 -16.95 -1.39
C HIS A 105 9.74 -16.33 0.02
N ILE A 106 10.57 -16.79 0.97
CA ILE A 106 10.59 -16.21 2.33
C ILE A 106 11.00 -14.73 2.27
N LEU A 107 12.07 -14.40 1.56
CA LEU A 107 12.52 -13.01 1.42
C LEU A 107 11.46 -12.13 0.75
N THR A 108 10.82 -12.66 -0.31
CA THR A 108 9.68 -12.00 -0.97
C THR A 108 8.56 -11.73 0.02
N GLY A 109 8.19 -12.73 0.84
CA GLY A 109 7.18 -12.56 1.87
C GLY A 109 7.56 -11.52 2.92
N LEU A 110 8.79 -11.57 3.45
CA LEU A 110 9.26 -10.57 4.40
C LEU A 110 9.17 -9.15 3.82
N CYS A 111 9.57 -8.95 2.57
CA CYS A 111 9.40 -7.66 1.87
C CYS A 111 7.93 -7.24 1.79
N ALA A 112 7.01 -8.18 1.47
CA ALA A 112 5.57 -7.88 1.48
C ALA A 112 5.10 -7.42 2.86
N GLY A 113 5.54 -8.07 3.93
CA GLY A 113 5.22 -7.70 5.31
C GLY A 113 5.71 -6.31 5.69
N LEU A 114 6.94 -5.96 5.28
CA LEU A 114 7.47 -4.61 5.44
C LEU A 114 6.61 -3.58 4.68
N LEU A 115 6.17 -3.88 3.45
CA LEU A 115 5.31 -2.99 2.68
C LEU A 115 3.92 -2.82 3.33
N ILE A 116 3.31 -3.89 3.87
CA ILE A 116 2.08 -3.80 4.66
C ILE A 116 2.27 -2.87 5.85
N SER A 117 3.45 -2.90 6.46
CA SER A 117 3.83 -2.01 7.56
C SER A 117 4.17 -0.58 7.13
N THR A 118 3.75 -0.15 5.95
CA THR A 118 3.71 1.26 5.57
C THR A 118 2.30 1.84 5.72
N ARG A 119 1.30 1.18 5.13
CA ARG A 119 -0.12 1.55 5.22
C ARG A 119 -1.03 0.34 4.99
N GLY A 120 -2.14 0.26 5.72
CA GLY A 120 -3.09 -0.85 5.62
C GLY A 120 -3.70 -1.05 4.22
N ILE A 121 -3.88 0.02 3.44
CA ILE A 121 -4.43 -0.06 2.08
C ILE A 121 -3.55 -0.90 1.12
N VAL A 122 -2.26 -1.07 1.43
CA VAL A 122 -1.32 -1.91 0.69
C VAL A 122 -1.71 -3.40 0.70
N VAL A 123 -2.51 -3.81 1.68
CA VAL A 123 -3.03 -5.18 1.76
C VAL A 123 -3.89 -5.52 0.54
N ILE A 124 -4.66 -4.56 -0.01
CA ILE A 124 -5.57 -4.78 -1.14
C ILE A 124 -4.85 -5.34 -2.39
N PRO A 125 -3.84 -4.65 -2.96
CA PRO A 125 -3.12 -5.17 -4.12
C PRO A 125 -2.41 -6.50 -3.85
N LEU A 126 -1.92 -6.73 -2.64
CA LEU A 126 -1.31 -8.01 -2.26
C LEU A 126 -2.33 -9.14 -2.22
N LEU A 127 -3.49 -8.94 -1.62
CA LEU A 127 -4.57 -9.94 -1.60
C LEU A 127 -5.02 -10.29 -3.01
N ILE A 128 -5.25 -9.31 -3.88
CA ILE A 128 -5.64 -9.53 -5.27
C ILE A 128 -4.58 -10.36 -5.99
N TYR A 129 -3.30 -9.98 -5.88
CA TYR A 129 -2.20 -10.65 -6.58
C TYR A 129 -1.98 -12.09 -6.09
N PHE A 130 -1.94 -12.31 -4.79
CA PHE A 130 -1.71 -13.64 -4.24
C PHE A 130 -2.91 -14.57 -4.45
N SER A 131 -4.13 -14.05 -4.41
CA SER A 131 -5.33 -14.83 -4.78
C SER A 131 -5.27 -15.25 -6.26
N TYR A 132 -4.85 -14.36 -7.16
CA TYR A 132 -4.60 -14.69 -8.56
C TYR A 132 -3.58 -15.83 -8.71
N LYS A 133 -2.42 -15.74 -8.02
CA LYS A 133 -1.37 -16.77 -8.06
C LYS A 133 -1.85 -18.12 -7.52
N MET A 134 -2.58 -18.11 -6.41
CA MET A 134 -3.13 -19.33 -5.82
C MET A 134 -4.11 -20.03 -6.74
N ILE A 135 -5.07 -19.29 -7.29
CA ILE A 135 -6.22 -19.87 -8.00
C ILE A 135 -5.84 -20.23 -9.43
N LYS A 136 -5.19 -19.31 -10.14
CA LYS A 136 -4.95 -19.48 -11.57
C LYS A 136 -3.67 -20.24 -11.91
N ASN A 137 -2.61 -20.02 -11.14
CA ASN A 137 -1.32 -20.67 -11.36
C ASN A 137 -1.13 -21.93 -10.51
N HIS A 138 -2.10 -22.25 -9.63
CA HIS A 138 -2.00 -23.36 -8.68
C HIS A 138 -0.75 -23.33 -7.78
N GLU A 139 -0.22 -22.14 -7.50
CA GLU A 139 0.99 -21.92 -6.69
C GLU A 139 0.68 -21.87 -5.18
N TRP A 140 -0.15 -22.79 -4.68
CA TRP A 140 -0.62 -22.79 -3.28
C TRP A 140 0.50 -22.82 -2.25
N ARG A 141 1.45 -23.75 -2.44
CA ARG A 141 2.57 -23.91 -1.49
C ARG A 141 3.45 -22.65 -1.43
N ASN A 142 3.82 -22.12 -2.59
CA ASN A 142 4.69 -20.94 -2.68
C ASN A 142 3.99 -19.71 -2.11
N THR A 143 2.73 -19.52 -2.45
CA THR A 143 1.92 -18.40 -1.94
C THR A 143 1.73 -18.52 -0.42
N PHE A 144 1.50 -19.70 0.12
CA PHE A 144 1.39 -19.89 1.56
C PHE A 144 2.70 -19.52 2.29
N ILE A 145 3.86 -19.90 1.76
CA ILE A 145 5.17 -19.52 2.31
C ILE A 145 5.33 -18.00 2.30
N ILE A 146 4.98 -17.34 1.18
CA ILE A 146 5.09 -15.89 1.03
C ILE A 146 4.16 -15.18 2.03
N VAL A 147 2.90 -15.61 2.13
CA VAL A 147 1.93 -14.99 3.05
C VAL A 147 2.35 -15.17 4.51
N SER A 148 2.81 -16.37 4.89
CA SER A 148 3.30 -16.62 6.26
C SER A 148 4.52 -15.75 6.58
N ALA A 149 5.47 -15.64 5.65
CA ALA A 149 6.62 -14.76 5.81
C ALA A 149 6.22 -13.27 5.81
N ALA A 150 5.17 -12.87 5.09
CA ALA A 150 4.65 -11.50 5.12
C ALA A 150 4.06 -11.16 6.51
N ILE A 151 3.33 -12.08 7.10
CA ILE A 151 2.82 -11.92 8.47
C ILE A 151 3.99 -11.74 9.45
N LEU A 152 5.04 -12.56 9.35
CA LEU A 152 6.23 -12.42 10.17
C LEU A 152 6.93 -11.08 9.95
N GLY A 153 7.12 -10.66 8.70
CA GLY A 153 7.73 -9.36 8.36
C GLY A 153 6.95 -8.18 8.93
N PHE A 154 5.62 -8.24 8.90
CA PHE A 154 4.77 -7.23 9.52
C PHE A 154 4.94 -7.20 11.05
N PHE A 155 4.91 -8.36 11.70
CA PHE A 155 5.09 -8.45 13.15
C PHE A 155 6.46 -7.97 13.61
N ILE A 156 7.54 -8.23 12.88
CA ILE A 156 8.89 -7.74 13.20
C ILE A 156 8.91 -6.20 13.32
N THR A 157 8.15 -5.50 12.50
CA THR A 157 8.11 -4.02 12.55
C THR A 157 7.26 -3.48 13.70
N ILE A 158 6.25 -4.22 14.13
CA ILE A 158 5.34 -3.80 15.21
C ILE A 158 5.88 -4.20 16.58
N LEU A 159 6.60 -5.31 16.66
CA LEU A 159 7.08 -5.89 17.92
C LEU A 159 7.84 -4.88 18.81
N PRO A 160 8.77 -4.04 18.28
CA PRO A 160 9.45 -3.06 19.11
C PRO A 160 8.50 -2.07 19.79
N LEU A 161 7.42 -1.66 19.12
CA LEU A 161 6.43 -0.75 19.67
C LEU A 161 5.53 -1.43 20.72
N LEU A 162 5.18 -2.69 20.51
CA LEU A 162 4.43 -3.49 21.49
C LEU A 162 5.25 -3.72 22.77
N ILE A 163 6.57 -3.91 22.64
CA ILE A 163 7.46 -4.07 23.82
C ILE A 163 7.64 -2.73 24.53
N TRP A 164 7.69 -1.62 23.80
CA TRP A 164 7.91 -0.31 24.38
C TRP A 164 6.71 0.17 25.19
N ASP A 165 5.50 0.12 24.61
CA ASP A 165 4.26 0.57 25.25
C ASP A 165 3.05 -0.18 24.66
N PHE A 166 2.70 -1.31 25.29
CA PHE A 166 1.62 -2.16 24.82
C PHE A 166 0.25 -1.49 24.87
N GLU A 167 -0.05 -0.82 25.98
CA GLU A 167 -1.36 -0.17 26.18
C GLU A 167 -1.53 1.03 25.24
N GLY A 168 -0.50 1.87 25.13
CA GLY A 168 -0.48 2.98 24.19
C GLY A 168 -0.60 2.53 22.75
N PHE A 169 0.06 1.43 22.37
CA PHE A 169 -0.05 0.90 21.01
C PHE A 169 -1.46 0.40 20.72
N ILE A 170 -2.08 -0.40 21.60
CA ILE A 170 -3.44 -0.89 21.38
C ILE A 170 -4.44 0.26 21.22
N LYS A 171 -4.30 1.31 22.02
CA LYS A 171 -5.23 2.44 22.01
C LYS A 171 -5.08 3.35 20.79
N TYR A 172 -3.83 3.59 20.34
CA TYR A 172 -3.51 4.62 19.34
C TYR A 172 -2.88 4.10 18.06
N ASN A 173 -2.92 2.78 17.80
CA ASN A 173 -2.33 2.23 16.58
C ASN A 173 -3.12 2.63 15.31
N PRO A 174 -2.47 2.58 14.13
CA PRO A 174 -3.12 2.96 12.87
C PRO A 174 -4.35 2.11 12.51
N ILE A 175 -4.46 0.87 12.99
CA ILE A 175 -5.62 0.01 12.73
C ILE A 175 -6.85 0.56 13.46
N THR A 176 -6.72 0.91 14.75
CA THR A 176 -7.83 1.47 15.53
C THR A 176 -8.28 2.80 14.96
N LEU A 177 -7.34 3.64 14.48
CA LEU A 177 -7.68 4.90 13.82
C LEU A 177 -8.47 4.68 12.53
N GLN A 178 -8.01 3.74 11.70
CA GLN A 178 -8.69 3.44 10.43
C GLN A 178 -10.05 2.77 10.65
N ALA A 179 -10.19 1.94 11.69
CA ALA A 179 -11.46 1.33 12.07
C ALA A 179 -12.53 2.35 12.50
N ASN A 180 -12.13 3.53 12.98
CA ASN A 180 -13.05 4.60 13.30
C ASN A 180 -13.67 5.28 12.06
N PHE A 181 -13.03 5.14 10.88
CA PHE A 181 -13.51 5.74 9.63
C PHE A 181 -14.20 4.74 8.71
N ILE A 182 -14.02 3.45 8.94
CA ILE A 182 -14.56 2.38 8.08
C ILE A 182 -15.29 1.38 8.96
N ASP A 183 -16.57 1.17 8.68
CA ASP A 183 -17.35 0.12 9.32
C ASP A 183 -16.67 -1.25 9.10
N THR A 184 -16.58 -2.07 10.15
CA THR A 184 -15.99 -3.41 10.12
C THR A 184 -16.61 -4.28 9.01
N SER A 185 -17.92 -4.14 8.76
CA SER A 185 -18.63 -4.85 7.69
C SER A 185 -18.08 -4.47 6.31
N ILE A 186 -17.78 -3.19 6.08
CA ILE A 186 -17.20 -2.69 4.82
C ILE A 186 -15.77 -3.21 4.66
N LEU A 187 -14.99 -3.24 5.74
CA LEU A 187 -13.63 -3.78 5.71
C LEU A 187 -13.63 -5.27 5.32
N ILE A 188 -14.50 -6.08 5.92
CA ILE A 188 -14.64 -7.49 5.58
C ILE A 188 -15.06 -7.65 4.11
N CYS A 189 -16.04 -6.85 3.65
CA CYS A 189 -16.47 -6.86 2.27
C CYS A 189 -15.30 -6.53 1.30
N LEU A 190 -14.49 -5.52 1.61
CA LEU A 190 -13.32 -5.15 0.81
C LEU A 190 -12.27 -6.27 0.74
N ILE A 191 -12.04 -6.98 1.84
CA ILE A 191 -11.15 -8.15 1.86
C ILE A 191 -11.68 -9.25 0.94
N ILE A 192 -12.97 -9.59 1.06
CA ILE A 192 -13.61 -10.62 0.23
C ILE A 192 -13.57 -10.21 -1.25
N VAL A 193 -13.95 -8.98 -1.56
CA VAL A 193 -13.90 -8.44 -2.93
C VAL A 193 -12.48 -8.49 -3.49
N SER A 194 -11.48 -8.12 -2.69
CA SER A 194 -10.07 -8.21 -3.10
C SER A 194 -9.66 -9.64 -3.43
N MET A 195 -10.02 -10.61 -2.60
CA MET A 195 -9.71 -12.02 -2.86
C MET A 195 -10.43 -12.56 -4.10
N VAL A 196 -11.72 -12.26 -4.25
CA VAL A 196 -12.53 -12.70 -5.41
C VAL A 196 -12.07 -12.02 -6.70
N SER A 197 -11.63 -10.78 -6.62
CA SER A 197 -11.09 -10.04 -7.78
C SER A 197 -9.90 -10.73 -8.43
N GLY A 198 -9.12 -11.51 -7.68
CA GLY A 198 -8.04 -12.34 -8.21
C GLY A 198 -8.49 -13.34 -9.30
N LEU A 199 -9.77 -13.79 -9.26
CA LEU A 199 -10.33 -14.71 -10.27
C LEU A 199 -10.43 -14.06 -11.67
N PHE A 200 -10.61 -12.76 -11.74
CA PHE A 200 -10.84 -12.03 -12.99
C PHE A 200 -9.54 -11.56 -13.66
N ILE A 201 -8.38 -11.76 -13.03
CA ILE A 201 -7.10 -11.35 -13.58
C ILE A 201 -6.68 -12.29 -14.71
N LYS A 202 -6.39 -11.71 -15.88
CA LYS A 202 -5.87 -12.43 -17.06
C LYS A 202 -4.37 -12.22 -17.27
N ASN A 203 -3.89 -11.01 -16.97
CA ASN A 203 -2.49 -10.61 -17.09
C ASN A 203 -2.21 -9.43 -16.15
N PHE A 204 -0.94 -8.98 -16.08
CA PHE A 204 -0.53 -7.91 -15.18
C PHE A 204 -1.26 -6.57 -15.44
N ASN A 205 -1.62 -6.26 -16.69
CA ASN A 205 -2.37 -5.04 -17.00
C ASN A 205 -3.79 -5.09 -16.42
N TYR A 206 -4.46 -6.25 -16.52
CA TYR A 206 -5.76 -6.48 -15.86
C TYR A 206 -5.63 -6.41 -14.34
N PHE A 207 -4.54 -6.92 -13.78
CA PHE A 207 -4.24 -6.78 -12.36
C PHE A 207 -4.19 -5.30 -11.95
N CYS A 208 -3.45 -4.46 -12.68
CA CYS A 208 -3.37 -3.03 -12.38
C CYS A 208 -4.74 -2.34 -12.45
N LEU A 209 -5.55 -2.66 -13.46
CA LEU A 209 -6.88 -2.09 -13.63
C LEU A 209 -7.83 -2.51 -12.50
N VAL A 210 -7.92 -3.80 -12.20
CA VAL A 210 -8.78 -4.33 -11.14
C VAL A 210 -8.36 -3.77 -9.78
N THR A 211 -7.06 -3.77 -9.50
CA THR A 211 -6.51 -3.20 -8.25
C THR A 211 -6.85 -1.71 -8.14
N GLY A 212 -6.71 -0.95 -9.23
CA GLY A 212 -7.07 0.47 -9.26
C GLY A 212 -8.55 0.70 -8.91
N ILE A 213 -9.46 -0.09 -9.48
CA ILE A 213 -10.90 0.00 -9.18
C ILE A 213 -11.17 -0.33 -7.70
N VAL A 214 -10.60 -1.42 -7.18
CA VAL A 214 -10.85 -1.83 -5.79
C VAL A 214 -10.27 -0.82 -4.80
N VAL A 215 -9.05 -0.32 -5.03
CA VAL A 215 -8.41 0.71 -4.20
C VAL A 215 -9.20 2.01 -4.25
N PHE A 216 -9.64 2.43 -5.44
CA PHE A 216 -10.48 3.63 -5.59
C PHE A 216 -11.79 3.48 -4.80
N SER A 217 -12.47 2.33 -4.90
CA SER A 217 -13.68 2.06 -4.14
C SER A 217 -13.43 2.05 -2.63
N ALA A 218 -12.30 1.50 -2.19
CA ALA A 218 -11.90 1.47 -0.78
C ALA A 218 -11.64 2.87 -0.19
N ILE A 219 -11.26 3.84 -1.02
CA ILE A 219 -11.09 5.24 -0.61
C ILE A 219 -12.41 6.00 -0.71
N LEU A 220 -13.18 5.78 -1.78
CA LEU A 220 -14.40 6.52 -2.06
C LEU A 220 -15.52 6.25 -1.03
N ILE A 221 -15.68 5.00 -0.59
CA ILE A 221 -16.75 4.62 0.34
C ILE A 221 -16.61 5.37 1.69
N PRO A 222 -15.45 5.33 2.39
CA PRO A 222 -15.28 6.11 3.61
C PRO A 222 -15.40 7.61 3.40
N PHE A 223 -14.96 8.12 2.25
CA PHE A 223 -15.07 9.53 1.91
C PHE A 223 -16.54 9.97 1.80
N ILE A 224 -17.39 9.19 1.10
CA ILE A 224 -18.82 9.47 1.01
C ILE A 224 -19.47 9.42 2.40
N ASN A 225 -19.13 8.42 3.21
CA ASN A 225 -19.65 8.32 4.57
C ASN A 225 -19.24 9.52 5.43
N ALA A 226 -17.98 9.97 5.31
CA ALA A 226 -17.50 11.14 6.03
C ALA A 226 -18.29 12.40 5.65
N ILE A 227 -18.56 12.63 4.37
CA ILE A 227 -19.38 13.75 3.89
C ILE A 227 -20.79 13.70 4.47
N GLN A 228 -21.42 12.52 4.51
CA GLN A 228 -22.77 12.37 5.06
C GLN A 228 -22.83 12.65 6.56
N ILE A 229 -21.79 12.31 7.32
CA ILE A 229 -21.72 12.51 8.76
C ILE A 229 -21.39 13.98 9.09
N THR A 230 -20.48 14.61 8.33
CA THR A 230 -20.01 15.98 8.62
C THR A 230 -20.88 17.07 8.01
N GLY A 231 -21.80 16.72 7.10
CA GLY A 231 -22.75 17.67 6.51
C GLY A 231 -22.11 18.68 5.55
N TRP A 232 -21.15 18.24 4.75
CA TRP A 232 -20.53 19.05 3.68
C TRP A 232 -21.49 19.22 2.51
#